data_7d7c6bbb349e346cd62d25e3a4c3e9ff
#
_entry.id   7d7c6bbb349e346cd62d25e3a4c3e9ff
#
_cell.length_a   1.000
_cell.length_b   1.000
_cell.length_c   1.000
_cell.angle_alpha   90.00
_cell.angle_beta   90.00
_cell.angle_gamma   90.00
#
_symmetry.space_group_name_H-M   'P 1'
#
loop_
_entity.id
_entity.type
_entity.pdbx_description
1 polymer ?
#
loop_
_entity_poly.entity_id
_entity_poly.type
_entity_poly.pdbx_seq_one_letter_code
_entity_poly.pdbx_strand_id
1 'polypeptide(L)'
;MSRGDAGRMDSGRYNNAESARSVPTAMARGALHRCPACGTGHLYRAYLKVADSCPACGEHLFHHRADDAPPYLTILVMGHLILAAVVGIDLAYQWPLWLHALVWLPVTIVACLAFLPTAKGALIGLQWAVRMHGFGAPDGAADTHPALASLPR
;
A
#
# COMPACT_ATOMS: atom_id res chain seq x y z
N MET A 1 22.67 -40.14 -31.63
CA MET A 1 22.03 -38.84 -31.96
C MET A 1 21.05 -38.54 -30.87
N SER A 2 21.47 -37.70 -29.94
CA SER A 2 20.79 -37.42 -28.67
C SER A 2 19.88 -36.19 -28.84
N ARG A 3 18.56 -36.38 -28.72
CA ARG A 3 17.55 -35.32 -28.61
C ARG A 3 16.96 -35.41 -27.20
N GLY A 4 17.65 -34.86 -26.19
CA GLY A 4 17.17 -35.06 -24.83
C GLY A 4 17.38 -33.90 -23.86
N ASP A 5 18.10 -32.82 -24.22
CA ASP A 5 18.52 -31.84 -23.19
C ASP A 5 17.93 -30.45 -23.29
N ALA A 6 17.04 -30.16 -24.25
CA ALA A 6 16.48 -28.81 -24.41
C ALA A 6 15.28 -28.48 -23.50
N GLY A 7 14.70 -29.46 -22.82
CA GLY A 7 13.47 -29.29 -22.05
C GLY A 7 13.66 -29.10 -20.53
N ARG A 8 14.85 -29.21 -19.99
CA ARG A 8 15.07 -29.29 -18.53
C ARG A 8 15.55 -27.99 -17.86
N MET A 9 15.89 -26.96 -18.65
CA MET A 9 16.46 -25.73 -18.10
C MET A 9 15.46 -24.62 -17.80
N ASP A 10 14.19 -24.79 -18.19
CA ASP A 10 13.22 -23.68 -18.08
C ASP A 10 12.30 -23.74 -16.86
N SER A 11 12.06 -24.93 -16.28
CA SER A 11 11.20 -25.07 -15.10
C SER A 11 11.81 -24.47 -13.82
N GLY A 12 13.14 -24.36 -13.73
CA GLY A 12 13.82 -23.76 -12.58
C GLY A 12 13.75 -22.23 -12.54
N ARG A 13 13.57 -21.57 -13.70
CA ARG A 13 13.44 -20.12 -13.78
C ARG A 13 12.03 -19.65 -13.46
N TYR A 14 11.00 -20.43 -13.83
CA TYR A 14 9.61 -20.13 -13.49
C TYR A 14 9.37 -20.22 -11.99
N ASN A 15 9.95 -21.22 -11.32
CA ASN A 15 9.78 -21.44 -9.88
C ASN A 15 10.49 -20.39 -9.02
N ASN A 16 11.53 -19.70 -9.53
CA ASN A 16 12.21 -18.62 -8.83
C ASN A 16 11.55 -17.24 -9.00
N ALA A 17 10.76 -17.03 -10.05
CA ALA A 17 9.96 -15.81 -10.23
C ALA A 17 8.70 -15.82 -9.35
N GLU A 18 8.27 -17.01 -8.93
CA GLU A 18 7.22 -17.23 -7.94
C GLU A 18 7.74 -17.12 -6.49
N SER A 19 9.06 -16.93 -6.33
CA SER A 19 9.71 -16.78 -5.03
C SER A 19 9.13 -15.59 -4.27
N ALA A 20 8.50 -15.93 -3.21
CA ALA A 20 7.98 -15.14 -2.10
C ALA A 20 8.23 -13.64 -2.20
N ARG A 21 7.23 -12.89 -2.72
CA ARG A 21 7.19 -11.43 -2.56
C ARG A 21 7.27 -11.15 -1.06
N SER A 22 8.36 -10.55 -0.62
CA SER A 22 8.59 -10.27 0.79
C SER A 22 7.57 -9.22 1.27
N VAL A 23 6.61 -9.65 2.08
CA VAL A 23 5.57 -8.78 2.63
C VAL A 23 6.17 -7.57 3.36
N PRO A 24 7.11 -7.74 4.31
CA PRO A 24 7.65 -6.59 5.04
C PRO A 24 8.40 -5.61 4.13
N THR A 25 9.13 -6.12 3.13
CA THR A 25 9.83 -5.25 2.18
C THR A 25 8.87 -4.47 1.29
N ALA A 26 7.81 -5.12 0.79
CA ALA A 26 6.80 -4.47 -0.04
C ALA A 26 6.01 -3.41 0.76
N MET A 27 5.63 -3.73 2.00
CA MET A 27 4.97 -2.78 2.89
C MET A 27 5.86 -1.57 3.22
N ALA A 28 7.14 -1.81 3.54
CA ALA A 28 8.10 -0.75 3.83
C ALA A 28 8.30 0.18 2.61
N ARG A 29 8.46 -0.39 1.40
CA ARG A 29 8.55 0.40 0.16
C ARG A 29 7.30 1.21 -0.08
N GLY A 30 6.12 0.61 0.08
CA GLY A 30 4.84 1.30 -0.04
C GLY A 30 4.68 2.42 0.99
N ALA A 31 5.02 2.20 2.26
CA ALA A 31 5.02 3.20 3.32
C ALA A 31 5.95 4.38 3.00
N LEU A 32 7.06 4.14 2.33
CA LEU A 32 7.99 5.15 1.82
C LEU A 32 7.54 5.76 0.48
N HIS A 33 6.30 5.55 0.06
CA HIS A 33 5.71 6.06 -1.17
C HIS A 33 6.40 5.57 -2.45
N ARG A 34 7.05 4.41 -2.38
CA ARG A 34 7.77 3.78 -3.50
C ARG A 34 7.01 2.57 -4.02
N CYS A 35 7.27 2.23 -5.26
CA CYS A 35 6.69 1.04 -5.89
C CYS A 35 7.05 -0.23 -5.09
N PRO A 36 6.08 -1.08 -4.70
CA PRO A 36 6.36 -2.29 -3.94
C PRO A 36 7.19 -3.31 -4.73
N ALA A 37 7.05 -3.33 -6.06
CA ALA A 37 7.77 -4.24 -6.93
C ALA A 37 9.25 -3.86 -7.06
N CYS A 38 9.58 -2.69 -7.60
CA CYS A 38 10.97 -2.29 -7.86
C CYS A 38 11.62 -1.45 -6.75
N GLY A 39 10.84 -0.76 -5.93
CA GLY A 39 11.36 0.12 -4.87
C GLY A 39 11.90 1.48 -5.35
N THR A 40 11.94 1.75 -6.66
CA THR A 40 12.52 2.97 -7.25
C THR A 40 11.47 3.96 -7.76
N GLY A 41 10.41 3.47 -8.42
CA GLY A 41 9.34 4.32 -8.94
C GLY A 41 8.47 4.91 -7.84
N HIS A 42 7.85 6.07 -8.12
CA HIS A 42 6.90 6.69 -7.19
C HIS A 42 5.55 5.98 -7.21
N LEU A 43 4.97 5.76 -6.01
CA LEU A 43 3.66 5.15 -5.84
C LEU A 43 2.52 6.12 -6.14
N TYR A 44 2.71 7.40 -5.79
CA TYR A 44 1.69 8.45 -5.91
C TYR A 44 2.03 9.45 -7.01
N ARG A 45 1.00 9.88 -7.77
CA ARG A 45 1.07 11.01 -8.71
C ARG A 45 0.59 12.34 -8.09
N ALA A 46 -0.20 12.27 -7.00
CA ALA A 46 -0.66 13.38 -6.19
C ALA A 46 -0.98 12.87 -4.78
N TYR A 47 -1.36 13.77 -3.86
CA TYR A 47 -1.75 13.37 -2.51
C TYR A 47 -2.84 12.29 -2.56
N LEU A 48 -2.57 11.12 -1.97
CA LEU A 48 -3.41 9.91 -1.94
C LEU A 48 -3.82 9.32 -3.31
N LYS A 49 -3.39 9.92 -4.42
CA LYS A 49 -3.73 9.46 -5.77
C LYS A 49 -2.62 8.55 -6.29
N VAL A 50 -2.86 7.26 -6.28
CA VAL A 50 -1.92 6.24 -6.76
C VAL A 50 -1.74 6.36 -8.27
N ALA A 51 -0.53 6.11 -8.77
CA ALA A 51 -0.25 6.02 -10.19
C ALA A 51 -0.88 4.73 -10.77
N ASP A 52 -1.39 4.80 -11.98
CA ASP A 52 -2.02 3.64 -12.64
C ASP A 52 -0.99 2.53 -12.93
N SER A 53 0.23 2.95 -13.29
CA SER A 53 1.38 2.06 -13.47
C SER A 53 2.66 2.70 -12.93
N CYS A 54 3.61 1.88 -12.55
CA CYS A 54 4.91 2.35 -12.08
C CYS A 54 5.73 2.92 -13.24
N PRO A 55 6.23 4.16 -13.18
CA PRO A 55 7.02 4.75 -14.25
C PRO A 55 8.39 4.10 -14.45
N ALA A 56 8.88 3.32 -13.46
CA ALA A 56 10.20 2.71 -13.51
C ALA A 56 10.19 1.25 -13.97
N CYS A 57 9.17 0.47 -13.59
CA CYS A 57 9.11 -0.97 -13.92
C CYS A 57 7.86 -1.41 -14.66
N GLY A 58 6.89 -0.50 -14.88
CA GLY A 58 5.64 -0.81 -15.60
C GLY A 58 4.61 -1.59 -14.77
N GLU A 59 4.91 -1.96 -13.51
CA GLU A 59 3.97 -2.71 -12.67
C GLU A 59 2.62 -1.97 -12.57
N HIS A 60 1.52 -2.69 -12.81
CA HIS A 60 0.18 -2.16 -12.73
C HIS A 60 -0.26 -1.98 -11.27
N LEU A 61 -0.53 -0.73 -10.88
CA LEU A 61 -0.88 -0.35 -9.51
C LEU A 61 -2.37 -0.03 -9.35
N PHE A 62 -3.15 -0.01 -10.43
CA PHE A 62 -4.59 0.33 -10.42
C PHE A 62 -5.47 -0.73 -9.73
N HIS A 63 -4.96 -1.94 -9.50
CA HIS A 63 -5.68 -3.00 -8.81
C HIS A 63 -5.84 -2.77 -7.29
N HIS A 64 -5.25 -1.69 -6.76
CA HIS A 64 -5.38 -1.40 -5.34
C HIS A 64 -6.83 -1.08 -4.96
N ARG A 65 -7.39 -1.82 -4.03
CA ARG A 65 -8.68 -1.56 -3.38
C ARG A 65 -8.45 -1.33 -1.90
N ALA A 66 -7.87 -0.18 -1.57
CA ALA A 66 -7.62 0.22 -0.19
C ALA A 66 -8.42 1.48 0.13
N ASP A 67 -9.74 1.44 -0.10
CA ASP A 67 -10.57 2.63 0.00
C ASP A 67 -10.82 3.01 1.47
N ASP A 68 -11.20 2.08 2.32
CA ASP A 68 -11.59 2.35 3.71
C ASP A 68 -10.53 1.96 4.76
N ALA A 69 -9.65 1.02 4.45
CA ALA A 69 -8.67 0.52 5.41
C ALA A 69 -7.61 1.56 5.85
N PRO A 70 -7.07 2.45 4.99
CA PRO A 70 -6.11 3.47 5.40
C PRO A 70 -6.63 4.45 6.46
N PRO A 71 -7.86 5.03 6.35
CA PRO A 71 -8.39 5.91 7.39
C PRO A 71 -8.59 5.17 8.72
N TYR A 72 -9.08 3.94 8.73
CA TYR A 72 -9.22 3.16 9.97
C TYR A 72 -7.88 2.92 10.65
N LEU A 73 -6.86 2.53 9.89
CA LEU A 73 -5.51 2.34 10.43
C LEU A 73 -4.93 3.65 10.96
N THR A 74 -5.18 4.77 10.28
CA THR A 74 -4.74 6.09 10.71
C THR A 74 -5.41 6.49 12.01
N ILE A 75 -6.72 6.34 12.14
CA ILE A 75 -7.47 6.64 13.38
C ILE A 75 -6.96 5.76 14.53
N LEU A 76 -6.76 4.47 14.27
CA LEU A 76 -6.28 3.55 15.29
C LEU A 76 -4.90 3.95 15.81
N VAL A 77 -3.94 4.15 14.92
CA VAL A 77 -2.54 4.45 15.30
C VAL A 77 -2.43 5.86 15.87
N MET A 78 -2.91 6.86 15.15
CA MET A 78 -2.81 8.27 15.58
C MET A 78 -3.67 8.53 16.82
N GLY A 79 -4.84 7.93 16.92
CA GLY A 79 -5.71 8.06 18.09
C GLY A 79 -5.02 7.58 19.38
N HIS A 80 -4.38 6.42 19.36
CA HIS A 80 -3.66 5.92 20.53
C HIS A 80 -2.43 6.77 20.86
N LEU A 81 -1.65 7.17 19.85
CA LEU A 81 -0.46 7.98 20.08
C LEU A 81 -0.80 9.36 20.65
N ILE A 82 -1.80 10.02 20.06
CA ILE A 82 -2.22 11.36 20.48
C ILE A 82 -2.88 11.30 21.85
N LEU A 83 -3.76 10.31 22.09
CA LEU A 83 -4.38 10.14 23.39
C LEU A 83 -3.35 9.92 24.50
N ALA A 84 -2.37 9.05 24.27
CA ALA A 84 -1.28 8.82 25.21
C ALA A 84 -0.47 10.09 25.49
N ALA A 85 -0.20 10.90 24.46
CA ALA A 85 0.52 12.15 24.59
C ALA A 85 -0.31 13.22 25.34
N VAL A 86 -1.60 13.33 25.04
CA VAL A 86 -2.53 14.23 25.76
C VAL A 86 -2.57 13.90 27.26
N VAL A 87 -2.81 12.63 27.58
CA VAL A 87 -2.86 12.16 28.98
C VAL A 87 -1.52 12.38 29.69
N GLY A 88 -0.41 12.08 29.02
CA GLY A 88 0.92 12.29 29.60
C GLY A 88 1.21 13.77 29.94
N ILE A 89 0.81 14.68 29.04
CA ILE A 89 0.98 16.13 29.29
C ILE A 89 0.01 16.61 30.36
N ASP A 90 -1.23 16.14 30.38
CA ASP A 90 -2.19 16.55 31.40
C ASP A 90 -1.74 16.12 32.81
N LEU A 91 -1.25 14.90 32.95
CA LEU A 91 -0.70 14.41 34.22
C LEU A 91 0.53 15.19 34.69
N ALA A 92 1.36 15.69 33.76
CA ALA A 92 2.58 16.40 34.11
C ALA A 92 2.35 17.88 34.38
N TYR A 93 1.45 18.54 33.65
CA TYR A 93 1.35 19.99 33.60
C TYR A 93 -0.05 20.52 33.94
N GLN A 94 -1.07 19.68 34.01
CA GLN A 94 -2.47 20.03 34.32
C GLN A 94 -2.97 21.25 33.52
N TRP A 95 -2.84 21.17 32.22
CA TRP A 95 -3.25 22.25 31.31
C TRP A 95 -4.76 22.48 31.34
N PRO A 96 -5.25 23.74 31.22
CA PRO A 96 -6.66 23.99 31.08
C PRO A 96 -7.20 23.41 29.75
N LEU A 97 -8.45 22.97 29.74
CA LEU A 97 -9.08 22.29 28.60
C LEU A 97 -8.97 23.07 27.29
N TRP A 98 -9.11 24.40 27.33
CA TRP A 98 -9.00 25.23 26.13
C TRP A 98 -7.59 25.18 25.49
N LEU A 99 -6.53 25.05 26.30
CA LEU A 99 -5.17 24.92 25.80
C LEU A 99 -4.92 23.57 25.14
N HIS A 100 -5.47 22.48 25.74
CA HIS A 100 -5.47 21.18 25.09
C HIS A 100 -6.16 21.24 23.73
N ALA A 101 -7.33 21.84 23.64
CA ALA A 101 -8.05 21.98 22.38
C ALA A 101 -7.25 22.77 21.34
N LEU A 102 -6.67 23.91 21.75
CA LEU A 102 -5.90 24.78 20.85
C LEU A 102 -4.65 24.10 20.28
N VAL A 103 -3.97 23.26 21.06
CA VAL A 103 -2.72 22.61 20.66
C VAL A 103 -3.03 21.29 19.94
N TRP A 104 -3.83 20.42 20.56
CA TRP A 104 -4.00 19.07 20.07
C TRP A 104 -4.90 18.94 18.84
N LEU A 105 -5.83 19.86 18.62
CA LEU A 105 -6.70 19.82 17.47
C LEU A 105 -5.91 20.01 16.14
N PRO A 106 -5.09 21.09 15.98
CA PRO A 106 -4.28 21.21 14.79
C PRO A 106 -3.20 20.13 14.68
N VAL A 107 -2.58 19.72 15.79
CA VAL A 107 -1.59 18.63 15.79
C VAL A 107 -2.20 17.33 15.27
N THR A 108 -3.39 16.98 15.74
CA THR A 108 -4.11 15.78 15.28
C THR A 108 -4.42 15.83 13.79
N ILE A 109 -4.93 16.95 13.31
CA ILE A 109 -5.25 17.12 11.87
C ILE A 109 -3.98 16.94 11.03
N VAL A 110 -2.91 17.66 11.37
CA VAL A 110 -1.66 17.57 10.61
C VAL A 110 -1.04 16.18 10.65
N ALA A 111 -1.00 15.56 11.84
CA ALA A 111 -0.46 14.21 12.01
C ALA A 111 -1.26 13.16 11.23
N CYS A 112 -2.58 13.22 11.25
CA CYS A 112 -3.45 12.30 10.49
C CYS A 112 -3.25 12.49 8.98
N LEU A 113 -3.24 13.73 8.49
CA LEU A 113 -3.03 14.01 7.07
C LEU A 113 -1.62 13.58 6.59
N ALA A 114 -0.60 13.74 7.42
CA ALA A 114 0.75 13.31 7.09
C ALA A 114 0.92 11.78 7.11
N PHE A 115 0.23 11.10 8.03
CA PHE A 115 0.31 9.65 8.19
C PHE A 115 -0.52 8.88 7.16
N LEU A 116 -1.64 9.43 6.71
CA LEU A 116 -2.59 8.77 5.82
C LEU A 116 -1.97 8.21 4.52
N PRO A 117 -1.11 8.94 3.77
CA PRO A 117 -0.47 8.38 2.58
C PRO A 117 0.51 7.24 2.92
N THR A 118 1.18 7.30 4.06
CA THR A 118 2.07 6.24 4.54
C THR A 118 1.28 4.96 4.84
N ALA A 119 0.15 5.08 5.56
CA ALA A 119 -0.75 3.97 5.84
C ALA A 119 -1.31 3.35 4.54
N LYS A 120 -1.78 4.20 3.61
CA LYS A 120 -2.28 3.75 2.31
C LYS A 120 -1.19 3.04 1.51
N GLY A 121 0.01 3.57 1.44
CA GLY A 121 1.14 2.96 0.75
C GLY A 121 1.53 1.61 1.33
N ALA A 122 1.57 1.48 2.65
CA ALA A 122 1.86 0.20 3.32
C ALA A 122 0.82 -0.87 2.97
N LEU A 123 -0.48 -0.50 2.95
CA LEU A 123 -1.56 -1.42 2.58
C LEU A 123 -1.50 -1.84 1.11
N ILE A 124 -1.17 -0.93 0.20
CA ILE A 124 -0.95 -1.27 -1.21
C ILE A 124 0.23 -2.25 -1.35
N GLY A 125 1.32 -2.01 -0.61
CA GLY A 125 2.45 -2.93 -0.55
C GLY A 125 2.08 -4.32 -0.03
N LEU A 126 1.22 -4.39 1.00
CA LEU A 126 0.65 -5.64 1.50
C LEU A 126 -0.19 -6.34 0.44
N GLN A 127 -1.16 -5.64 -0.17
CA GLN A 127 -2.04 -6.20 -1.20
C GLN A 127 -1.23 -6.75 -2.39
N TRP A 128 -0.19 -6.02 -2.81
CA TRP A 128 0.72 -6.47 -3.87
C TRP A 128 1.48 -7.73 -3.48
N ALA A 129 2.00 -7.82 -2.24
CA ALA A 129 2.79 -8.95 -1.79
C ALA A 129 1.97 -10.23 -1.64
N VAL A 130 0.72 -10.12 -1.17
CA VAL A 130 -0.21 -11.27 -1.01
C VAL A 130 -1.08 -11.51 -2.25
N ARG A 131 -0.83 -10.81 -3.37
CA ARG A 131 -1.55 -10.95 -4.64
C ARG A 131 -3.06 -10.76 -4.54
N MET A 132 -3.51 -9.84 -3.69
CA MET A 132 -4.94 -9.54 -3.55
C MET A 132 -5.46 -8.69 -4.72
N HIS A 133 -6.77 -8.81 -5.00
CA HIS A 133 -7.51 -7.96 -5.95
C HIS A 133 -6.94 -7.91 -7.39
N GLY A 134 -6.33 -8.99 -7.86
CA GLY A 134 -5.78 -9.09 -9.21
C GLY A 134 -4.29 -8.76 -9.34
N PHE A 135 -3.61 -8.38 -8.27
CA PHE A 135 -2.15 -8.27 -8.28
C PHE A 135 -1.50 -9.63 -8.59
N GLY A 136 -0.94 -9.79 -9.81
CA GLY A 136 -0.30 -11.03 -10.26
C GLY A 136 -1.21 -11.98 -11.03
N ALA A 137 -2.43 -11.58 -11.39
CA ALA A 137 -3.19 -12.25 -12.43
C ALA A 137 -2.51 -12.00 -13.80
N PRO A 138 -2.50 -12.99 -14.71
CA PRO A 138 -2.05 -12.75 -16.08
C PRO A 138 -2.89 -11.66 -16.72
N ASP A 139 -2.24 -10.79 -17.50
CA ASP A 139 -2.87 -9.69 -18.21
C ASP A 139 -4.10 -10.20 -18.99
N GLY A 140 -5.29 -9.70 -18.63
CA GLY A 140 -6.56 -10.12 -19.21
C GLY A 140 -7.50 -10.92 -18.30
N ALA A 141 -7.05 -11.48 -17.19
CA ALA A 141 -7.91 -12.22 -16.27
C ALA A 141 -8.59 -11.30 -15.21
N ALA A 142 -8.04 -10.13 -14.96
CA ALA A 142 -8.54 -9.18 -13.95
C ALA A 142 -9.64 -8.24 -14.50
N ASP A 143 -9.78 -8.10 -15.82
CA ASP A 143 -10.69 -7.14 -16.45
C ASP A 143 -12.07 -7.70 -16.77
N THR A 144 -12.35 -8.93 -16.42
CA THR A 144 -13.70 -9.50 -16.50
C THR A 144 -14.57 -9.02 -15.34
N HIS A 145 -14.76 -7.71 -15.26
CA HIS A 145 -15.93 -7.20 -14.54
C HIS A 145 -17.16 -7.73 -15.27
N PRO A 146 -18.05 -8.50 -14.61
CA PRO A 146 -19.19 -9.14 -15.27
C PRO A 146 -20.10 -8.15 -16.01
N ALA A 147 -20.03 -6.86 -15.68
CA ALA A 147 -20.75 -5.80 -16.39
C ALA A 147 -20.15 -5.44 -17.76
N LEU A 148 -18.87 -5.74 -18.03
CA LEU A 148 -18.23 -5.44 -19.31
C LEU A 148 -18.30 -6.62 -20.31
N ALA A 149 -18.61 -7.81 -19.83
CA ALA A 149 -18.79 -9.00 -20.67
C ALA A 149 -20.09 -8.97 -21.50
N SER A 150 -21.01 -8.04 -21.21
CA SER A 150 -22.31 -7.91 -21.87
C SER A 150 -22.41 -6.78 -22.91
N LEU A 151 -21.30 -6.06 -23.17
CA LEU A 151 -21.30 -5.04 -24.21
C LEU A 151 -21.05 -5.67 -25.58
N PRO A 152 -21.94 -5.48 -26.59
CA PRO A 152 -21.72 -5.95 -27.95
C PRO A 152 -20.52 -5.21 -28.57
N ARG A 153 -19.64 -5.99 -29.21
CA ARG A 153 -18.48 -5.48 -29.98
C ARG A 153 -18.94 -4.88 -31.30
#